data_2e545576df7cd849c14d4658dfe3bb13
#
_entry.id   2e545576df7cd849c14d4658dfe3bb13
#
_cell.length_a   1.000
_cell.length_b   1.000
_cell.length_c   1.000
_cell.angle_alpha   90.00
_cell.angle_beta   90.00
_cell.angle_gamma   90.00
#
_symmetry.space_group_name_H-M   'P 1'
#
loop_
_entity.id
_entity.type
_entity.pdbx_description
1 polymer ?
#
loop_
_entity_poly.entity_id
_entity_poly.type
_entity_poly.pdbx_seq_one_letter_code
_entity_poly.pdbx_strand_id
1 'polypeptide(L)'
;MGLEINEYIQFMGFNSKKEKLYLIERNAPTPEEKEILKDIPFKQGVLDFSALLGGRVFKNREVEYVFMLFNTPYNRRKFVERSIKQKLMVHSKNKLFDTHDDNYYWLGKCKSVEVENGERFNQLKVTITFDCYPYMLGRANYFDDYWDTFSFDDDVANYTKYLVNGSLNFQLFNAGSVTVKPEIIVDSRFSVKVNDEDPIVFEAGSKQDYYLSLKPGLNKVRVEGTGTIKFHYQKEVMG
;
A
#
# COMPACT_ATOMS: atom_id res chain seq x y z
N MET A 1 7.04 17.80 -33.18
CA MET A 1 6.08 17.44 -32.13
C MET A 1 6.83 16.57 -31.13
N GLY A 2 7.02 17.03 -29.89
CA GLY A 2 7.56 16.18 -28.83
C GLY A 2 6.47 15.22 -28.35
N LEU A 3 6.84 13.96 -28.07
CA LEU A 3 5.95 13.01 -27.41
C LEU A 3 5.59 13.57 -26.03
N GLU A 4 4.32 13.65 -25.71
CA GLU A 4 3.85 14.05 -24.38
C GLU A 4 3.91 12.85 -23.41
N ILE A 5 4.40 13.09 -22.19
CA ILE A 5 4.42 12.06 -21.15
C ILE A 5 3.15 12.24 -20.30
N ASN A 6 2.20 11.33 -20.47
CA ASN A 6 0.94 11.34 -19.75
C ASN A 6 1.02 10.44 -18.50
N GLU A 7 1.77 9.35 -18.57
CA GLU A 7 1.91 8.38 -17.50
C GLU A 7 3.31 8.42 -16.89
N TYR A 8 3.37 8.46 -15.57
CA TYR A 8 4.63 8.58 -14.84
C TYR A 8 4.50 8.02 -13.42
N ILE A 9 5.65 7.77 -12.80
CA ILE A 9 5.74 7.39 -11.39
C ILE A 9 6.39 8.50 -10.57
N GLN A 10 6.03 8.53 -9.27
CA GLN A 10 6.64 9.42 -8.28
C GLN A 10 7.07 8.64 -7.04
N PHE A 11 8.29 8.91 -6.57
CA PHE A 11 8.84 8.31 -5.37
C PHE A 11 9.86 9.25 -4.71
N MET A 12 9.62 9.70 -3.48
CA MET A 12 10.56 10.49 -2.66
C MET A 12 11.22 11.66 -3.42
N GLY A 13 10.41 12.46 -4.14
CA GLY A 13 10.90 13.59 -4.94
C GLY A 13 11.37 13.22 -6.35
N PHE A 14 11.63 11.95 -6.65
CA PHE A 14 11.80 11.48 -8.02
C PHE A 14 10.48 11.52 -8.77
N ASN A 15 10.52 11.98 -10.02
CA ASN A 15 9.37 11.99 -10.92
C ASN A 15 9.86 11.64 -12.32
N SER A 16 9.39 10.51 -12.87
CA SER A 16 9.88 10.00 -14.15
C SER A 16 9.56 10.94 -15.33
N LYS A 17 8.47 11.72 -15.27
CA LYS A 17 8.15 12.74 -16.29
C LYS A 17 9.19 13.86 -16.29
N LYS A 18 9.62 14.34 -15.13
CA LYS A 18 10.67 15.36 -15.00
C LYS A 18 12.03 14.87 -15.51
N GLU A 19 12.31 13.57 -15.36
CA GLU A 19 13.51 12.91 -15.90
C GLU A 19 13.39 12.58 -17.38
N LYS A 20 12.28 12.93 -18.05
CA LYS A 20 12.00 12.64 -19.47
C LYS A 20 11.98 11.14 -19.78
N LEU A 21 11.61 10.33 -18.81
CA LEU A 21 11.43 8.89 -18.94
C LEU A 21 10.02 8.59 -19.45
N TYR A 22 9.91 8.01 -20.63
CA TYR A 22 8.66 7.59 -21.26
C TYR A 22 8.34 6.17 -20.80
N LEU A 23 7.28 6.00 -20.05
CA LEU A 23 6.85 4.70 -19.57
C LEU A 23 6.33 3.87 -20.77
N ILE A 24 6.86 2.65 -20.92
CA ILE A 24 6.51 1.72 -21.99
C ILE A 24 5.91 0.42 -21.46
N GLU A 25 6.24 0.03 -20.20
CA GLU A 25 5.72 -1.20 -19.62
C GLU A 25 5.62 -1.07 -18.09
N ARG A 26 4.58 -1.67 -17.54
CA ARG A 26 4.38 -1.93 -16.11
C ARG A 26 4.23 -3.42 -15.91
N ASN A 27 4.90 -3.94 -14.91
CA ASN A 27 4.73 -5.32 -14.49
C ASN A 27 4.57 -5.35 -12.97
N ALA A 28 3.38 -5.69 -12.52
CA ALA A 28 3.04 -5.85 -11.11
C ALA A 28 2.42 -7.24 -10.89
N PRO A 29 3.22 -8.31 -10.88
CA PRO A 29 2.72 -9.68 -10.78
C PRO A 29 2.01 -9.90 -9.46
N THR A 30 1.05 -10.82 -9.43
CA THR A 30 0.37 -11.24 -8.19
C THR A 30 1.41 -11.68 -7.15
N PRO A 31 1.29 -11.22 -5.88
CA PRO A 31 2.25 -11.58 -4.85
C PRO A 31 2.18 -13.07 -4.53
N GLU A 32 3.33 -13.67 -4.25
CA GLU A 32 3.42 -15.06 -3.81
C GLU A 32 2.89 -15.22 -2.38
N GLU A 33 2.19 -16.31 -2.14
CA GLU A 33 1.77 -16.69 -0.78
C GLU A 33 2.97 -17.10 0.08
N LYS A 34 2.90 -16.78 1.36
CA LYS A 34 3.81 -17.32 2.38
C LYS A 34 3.28 -18.68 2.83
N GLU A 35 3.66 -19.72 2.10
CA GLU A 35 3.29 -21.08 2.46
C GLU A 35 4.13 -21.59 3.64
N ILE A 36 3.45 -22.21 4.61
CA ILE A 36 4.07 -22.91 5.74
C ILE A 36 3.62 -24.37 5.66
N LEU A 37 4.34 -25.13 4.86
CA LEU A 37 4.09 -26.53 4.61
C LEU A 37 5.00 -27.41 5.48
N LYS A 38 4.48 -28.49 6.03
CA LYS A 38 5.25 -29.44 6.84
C LYS A 38 4.90 -30.90 6.51
N ASP A 39 5.94 -31.63 6.12
CA ASP A 39 5.86 -33.09 5.97
C ASP A 39 5.92 -33.77 7.34
N ILE A 40 5.08 -34.82 7.50
CA ILE A 40 5.16 -35.71 8.65
C ILE A 40 5.53 -37.10 8.13
N PRO A 41 6.61 -37.73 8.65
CA PRO A 41 6.99 -39.07 8.24
C PRO A 41 5.81 -40.05 8.37
N PHE A 42 5.64 -40.90 7.37
CA PHE A 42 4.59 -41.92 7.28
C PHE A 42 3.15 -41.40 7.13
N LYS A 43 2.94 -40.10 6.93
CA LYS A 43 1.65 -39.49 6.60
C LYS A 43 1.63 -39.10 5.12
N GLN A 44 0.55 -39.45 4.41
CA GLN A 44 0.35 -39.01 3.03
C GLN A 44 -0.05 -37.54 3.00
N GLY A 45 0.51 -36.78 2.03
CA GLY A 45 0.28 -35.35 1.85
C GLY A 45 1.05 -34.49 2.84
N VAL A 46 0.95 -33.18 2.65
CA VAL A 46 1.63 -32.15 3.44
C VAL A 46 0.61 -31.47 4.35
N LEU A 47 0.99 -31.13 5.56
CA LEU A 47 0.18 -30.25 6.41
C LEU A 47 0.44 -28.81 6.03
N ASP A 48 -0.64 -28.08 5.74
CA ASP A 48 -0.60 -26.67 5.42
C ASP A 48 -1.03 -25.84 6.63
N PHE A 49 -0.11 -25.04 7.13
CA PHE A 49 -0.30 -24.08 8.23
C PHE A 49 -0.33 -22.63 7.74
N SER A 50 -0.37 -22.40 6.43
CA SER A 50 -0.27 -21.04 5.84
C SER A 50 -1.41 -20.12 6.26
N ALA A 51 -2.60 -20.68 6.55
CA ALA A 51 -3.78 -19.93 6.99
C ALA A 51 -4.06 -20.05 8.51
N LEU A 52 -3.11 -20.49 9.32
CA LEU A 52 -3.31 -20.79 10.74
C LEU A 52 -3.85 -19.59 11.55
N LEU A 53 -3.52 -18.37 11.15
CA LEU A 53 -3.96 -17.12 11.81
C LEU A 53 -5.16 -16.45 11.14
N GLY A 54 -5.92 -17.18 10.33
CA GLY A 54 -7.23 -16.73 9.83
C GLY A 54 -7.26 -16.19 8.40
N GLY A 55 -6.20 -16.36 7.60
CA GLY A 55 -6.21 -15.96 6.19
C GLY A 55 -4.88 -16.15 5.50
N ARG A 56 -4.89 -16.06 4.17
CA ARG A 56 -3.67 -16.13 3.36
C ARG A 56 -2.77 -14.93 3.61
N VAL A 57 -1.49 -15.15 3.75
CA VAL A 57 -0.47 -14.12 3.94
C VAL A 57 0.47 -14.14 2.74
N PHE A 58 0.78 -12.97 2.20
CA PHE A 58 1.59 -12.83 1.00
C PHE A 58 2.97 -12.26 1.28
N LYS A 59 3.93 -12.62 0.44
CA LYS A 59 5.26 -12.02 0.41
C LYS A 59 5.21 -10.65 -0.25
N ASN A 60 6.25 -9.83 -0.06
CA ASN A 60 6.45 -8.66 -0.89
C ASN A 60 6.46 -9.06 -2.37
N ARG A 61 6.05 -8.14 -3.23
CA ARG A 61 6.07 -8.31 -4.68
C ARG A 61 7.02 -7.32 -5.33
N GLU A 62 7.55 -7.70 -6.48
CA GLU A 62 8.36 -6.81 -7.28
C GLU A 62 7.48 -6.10 -8.31
N VAL A 63 7.49 -4.77 -8.25
CA VAL A 63 6.80 -3.91 -9.23
C VAL A 63 7.86 -3.31 -10.12
N GLU A 64 7.79 -3.61 -11.41
CA GLU A 64 8.77 -3.19 -12.40
C GLU A 64 8.17 -2.18 -13.37
N TYR A 65 8.95 -1.16 -13.66
CA TYR A 65 8.63 -0.14 -14.65
C TYR A 65 9.75 -0.05 -15.68
N VAL A 66 9.39 -0.16 -16.94
CA VAL A 66 10.29 -0.03 -18.07
C VAL A 66 10.05 1.29 -18.78
N PHE A 67 11.10 2.07 -18.92
CA PHE A 67 11.06 3.38 -19.56
C PHE A 67 11.98 3.45 -20.76
N MET A 68 11.62 4.32 -21.70
CA MET A 68 12.50 4.73 -22.79
C MET A 68 12.97 6.18 -22.57
N LEU A 69 14.27 6.40 -22.68
CA LEU A 69 14.88 7.72 -22.70
C LEU A 69 15.43 8.01 -24.10
N PHE A 70 14.84 9.02 -24.76
CA PHE A 70 15.21 9.42 -26.11
C PHE A 70 16.31 10.47 -26.13
N ASN A 71 16.95 10.62 -27.31
CA ASN A 71 18.01 11.60 -27.56
C ASN A 71 19.20 11.51 -26.58
N THR A 72 19.48 10.30 -26.10
CA THR A 72 20.56 10.04 -25.16
C THR A 72 21.46 8.95 -25.71
N PRO A 73 22.68 9.29 -26.09
CA PRO A 73 23.60 8.34 -26.68
C PRO A 73 24.14 7.33 -25.65
N TYR A 74 24.53 6.16 -26.13
CA TYR A 74 24.99 5.04 -25.31
C TYR A 74 26.11 5.40 -24.33
N ASN A 75 27.03 6.29 -24.70
CA ASN A 75 28.12 6.71 -23.84
C ASN A 75 27.65 7.44 -22.55
N ARG A 76 26.43 7.96 -22.53
CA ARG A 76 25.79 8.59 -21.36
C ARG A 76 25.12 7.58 -20.42
N ARG A 77 25.02 6.31 -20.80
CA ARG A 77 24.31 5.27 -20.05
C ARG A 77 24.67 5.22 -18.56
N LYS A 78 25.97 5.16 -18.26
CA LYS A 78 26.45 5.08 -16.87
C LYS A 78 26.18 6.34 -16.06
N PHE A 79 26.16 7.48 -16.70
CA PHE A 79 25.77 8.74 -16.04
C PHE A 79 24.28 8.73 -15.68
N VAL A 80 23.39 8.34 -16.61
CA VAL A 80 21.95 8.23 -16.39
C VAL A 80 21.67 7.22 -15.28
N GLU A 81 22.24 6.03 -15.34
CA GLU A 81 22.10 4.98 -14.34
C GLU A 81 22.46 5.50 -12.93
N ARG A 82 23.63 6.14 -12.80
CA ARG A 82 24.08 6.71 -11.52
C ARG A 82 23.15 7.79 -11.01
N SER A 83 22.71 8.70 -11.87
CA SER A 83 21.79 9.79 -11.51
C SER A 83 20.48 9.26 -10.96
N ILE A 84 19.88 8.26 -11.61
CA ILE A 84 18.61 7.67 -11.16
C ILE A 84 18.83 6.87 -9.86
N LYS A 85 19.89 6.08 -9.75
CA LYS A 85 20.24 5.34 -8.52
C LYS A 85 20.39 6.27 -7.32
N GLN A 86 21.05 7.41 -7.48
CA GLN A 86 21.21 8.40 -6.41
C GLN A 86 19.90 9.01 -5.94
N LYS A 87 18.89 9.09 -6.81
CA LYS A 87 17.56 9.64 -6.49
C LYS A 87 16.62 8.60 -5.87
N LEU A 88 16.82 7.31 -6.15
CA LEU A 88 15.88 6.25 -5.75
C LEU A 88 16.43 5.34 -4.65
N MET A 89 17.66 4.84 -4.79
CA MET A 89 18.17 3.77 -3.93
C MET A 89 18.63 4.22 -2.54
N VAL A 90 18.73 5.51 -2.31
CA VAL A 90 19.09 6.07 -1.00
C VAL A 90 17.92 6.11 -0.03
N HIS A 91 16.70 5.91 -0.50
CA HIS A 91 15.50 6.02 0.29
C HIS A 91 15.02 4.66 0.81
N SER A 92 14.55 4.66 2.05
CA SER A 92 13.87 3.52 2.66
C SER A 92 12.46 3.35 2.07
N LYS A 93 11.73 2.33 2.54
CA LYS A 93 10.35 2.05 2.16
C LYS A 93 9.45 3.28 2.32
N ASN A 94 8.80 3.68 1.24
CA ASN A 94 7.92 4.85 1.18
C ASN A 94 6.86 4.70 0.09
N LYS A 95 5.99 5.71 -0.07
CA LYS A 95 4.91 5.73 -1.05
C LYS A 95 5.45 5.88 -2.46
N LEU A 96 5.09 4.95 -3.32
CA LEU A 96 5.32 4.97 -4.76
C LEU A 96 3.98 5.20 -5.46
N PHE A 97 3.84 6.31 -6.12
CA PHE A 97 2.64 6.69 -6.87
C PHE A 97 2.81 6.36 -8.35
N ASP A 98 1.76 5.82 -8.94
CA ASP A 98 1.64 5.59 -10.38
C ASP A 98 0.37 6.30 -10.88
N THR A 99 0.50 7.08 -11.95
CA THR A 99 -0.64 7.80 -12.55
C THR A 99 -1.67 6.90 -13.22
N HIS A 100 -1.35 5.62 -13.40
CA HIS A 100 -2.31 4.64 -13.95
C HIS A 100 -3.42 4.32 -12.95
N ASP A 101 -3.12 4.39 -11.66
CA ASP A 101 -4.09 4.17 -10.59
C ASP A 101 -3.93 5.25 -9.52
N ASP A 102 -4.52 6.40 -9.79
CA ASP A 102 -4.38 7.61 -8.96
C ASP A 102 -5.03 7.50 -7.57
N ASN A 103 -5.92 6.54 -7.35
CA ASN A 103 -6.59 6.33 -6.07
C ASN A 103 -5.75 5.55 -5.06
N TYR A 104 -4.67 4.91 -5.52
CA TYR A 104 -3.82 4.04 -4.72
C TYR A 104 -2.34 4.39 -4.81
N TYR A 105 -1.55 3.77 -3.97
CA TYR A 105 -0.09 3.81 -4.03
C TYR A 105 0.51 2.47 -3.57
N TRP A 106 1.69 2.17 -4.06
CA TRP A 106 2.51 1.08 -3.54
C TRP A 106 3.35 1.56 -2.35
N LEU A 107 3.45 0.75 -1.31
CA LEU A 107 4.38 1.00 -0.21
C LEU A 107 5.63 0.15 -0.43
N GLY A 108 6.69 0.75 -0.98
CA GLY A 108 7.88 0.02 -1.41
C GLY A 108 9.19 0.80 -1.28
N LYS A 109 10.26 0.16 -1.68
CA LYS A 109 11.61 0.75 -1.84
C LYS A 109 12.18 0.33 -3.19
N CYS A 110 12.99 1.19 -3.79
CA CYS A 110 13.71 0.84 -5.01
C CYS A 110 14.66 -0.32 -4.74
N LYS A 111 14.56 -1.41 -5.53
CA LYS A 111 15.40 -2.60 -5.45
C LYS A 111 16.55 -2.53 -6.44
N SER A 112 16.26 -2.17 -7.70
CA SER A 112 17.25 -2.06 -8.75
C SER A 112 16.92 -0.96 -9.74
N VAL A 113 17.95 -0.44 -10.37
CA VAL A 113 17.88 0.43 -11.54
C VAL A 113 18.87 -0.09 -12.55
N GLU A 114 18.40 -0.44 -13.73
CA GLU A 114 19.20 -0.93 -14.84
C GLU A 114 19.01 -0.01 -16.05
N VAL A 115 20.10 0.28 -16.74
CA VAL A 115 20.08 1.11 -17.94
C VAL A 115 20.81 0.39 -19.04
N GLU A 116 20.10 0.09 -20.10
CA GLU A 116 20.59 -0.63 -21.26
C GLU A 116 20.51 0.24 -22.53
N ASN A 117 21.07 -0.28 -23.60
CA ASN A 117 20.90 0.32 -24.92
C ASN A 117 19.48 0.05 -25.41
N GLY A 118 18.82 1.06 -25.97
CA GLY A 118 17.55 0.87 -26.66
C GLY A 118 17.74 0.23 -28.02
N GLU A 119 16.66 -0.16 -28.66
CA GLU A 119 16.66 -0.80 -29.98
C GLU A 119 17.19 0.13 -31.08
N ARG A 120 17.07 1.43 -30.90
CA ARG A 120 17.51 2.45 -31.87
C ARG A 120 18.66 3.27 -31.33
N PHE A 121 19.44 3.81 -32.24
CA PHE A 121 20.51 4.75 -31.91
C PHE A 121 19.99 5.95 -31.11
N ASN A 122 20.75 6.42 -30.12
CA ASN A 122 20.38 7.49 -29.20
C ASN A 122 19.14 7.23 -28.33
N GLN A 123 18.90 5.97 -27.98
CA GLN A 123 17.89 5.58 -27.02
C GLN A 123 18.49 4.74 -25.90
N LEU A 124 17.98 4.94 -24.67
CA LEU A 124 18.31 4.07 -23.54
C LEU A 124 17.01 3.49 -22.97
N LYS A 125 17.05 2.20 -22.69
CA LYS A 125 16.01 1.50 -21.92
C LYS A 125 16.40 1.57 -20.44
N VAL A 126 15.48 2.04 -19.61
CA VAL A 126 15.66 2.18 -18.16
C VAL A 126 14.63 1.30 -17.46
N THR A 127 15.10 0.31 -16.73
CA THR A 127 14.26 -0.58 -15.93
C THR A 127 14.44 -0.25 -14.46
N ILE A 128 13.33 0.03 -13.76
CA ILE A 128 13.31 0.36 -12.34
C ILE A 128 12.40 -0.65 -11.63
N THR A 129 12.96 -1.40 -10.69
CA THR A 129 12.23 -2.39 -9.91
C THR A 129 12.11 -1.93 -8.46
N PHE A 130 10.90 -2.03 -7.92
CA PHE A 130 10.60 -1.75 -6.52
C PHE A 130 10.20 -3.04 -5.79
N ASP A 131 10.70 -3.21 -4.57
CA ASP A 131 10.24 -4.22 -3.62
C ASP A 131 9.10 -3.62 -2.80
N CYS A 132 7.87 -4.03 -3.09
CA CYS A 132 6.64 -3.45 -2.58
C CYS A 132 5.91 -4.38 -1.62
N TYR A 133 5.16 -3.80 -0.69
CA TYR A 133 4.14 -4.45 0.09
C TYR A 133 3.12 -5.13 -0.84
N PRO A 134 2.58 -6.31 -0.50
CA PRO A 134 1.75 -7.08 -1.43
C PRO A 134 0.46 -6.39 -1.89
N TYR A 135 -0.08 -5.48 -1.09
CA TYR A 135 -1.30 -4.74 -1.39
C TYR A 135 -1.02 -3.30 -1.76
N MET A 136 -1.87 -2.73 -2.59
CA MET A 136 -1.96 -1.29 -2.79
C MET A 136 -2.74 -0.66 -1.65
N LEU A 137 -2.34 0.53 -1.25
CA LEU A 137 -2.96 1.30 -0.18
C LEU A 137 -3.74 2.48 -0.76
N GLY A 138 -4.96 2.68 -0.32
CA GLY A 138 -5.77 3.83 -0.72
C GLY A 138 -5.08 5.15 -0.34
N ARG A 139 -5.10 6.14 -1.23
CA ARG A 139 -4.55 7.48 -0.95
C ARG A 139 -5.31 8.21 0.13
N ALA A 140 -6.63 8.11 0.11
CA ALA A 140 -7.47 8.67 1.14
C ALA A 140 -7.45 7.77 2.39
N ASN A 141 -7.21 8.37 3.53
CA ASN A 141 -7.65 7.78 4.78
C ASN A 141 -9.17 7.93 4.81
N TYR A 142 -9.91 6.92 5.26
CA TYR A 142 -11.32 7.11 5.53
C TYR A 142 -11.48 8.37 6.40
N PHE A 143 -12.19 9.36 5.87
CA PHE A 143 -12.50 10.62 6.53
C PHE A 143 -11.39 11.69 6.66
N ASP A 144 -10.48 11.81 5.74
CA ASP A 144 -9.88 13.11 5.46
C ASP A 144 -10.88 13.91 4.61
N ASP A 145 -11.10 15.20 4.94
CA ASP A 145 -12.10 16.10 4.31
C ASP A 145 -11.86 16.39 2.80
N TYR A 146 -11.13 15.52 2.10
CA TYR A 146 -10.81 15.64 0.68
C TYR A 146 -11.71 14.75 -0.18
N TRP A 147 -12.75 15.34 -0.74
CA TRP A 147 -13.66 14.72 -1.71
C TRP A 147 -12.97 14.36 -3.04
N ASP A 148 -11.80 14.93 -3.33
CA ASP A 148 -11.10 14.75 -4.62
C ASP A 148 -10.54 13.34 -4.87
N THR A 149 -10.50 12.48 -3.84
CA THR A 149 -10.00 11.10 -3.94
C THR A 149 -11.09 10.05 -3.69
N PHE A 150 -12.35 10.48 -3.56
CA PHE A 150 -13.46 9.56 -3.35
C PHE A 150 -13.91 8.94 -4.69
N SER A 151 -13.81 7.61 -4.80
CA SER A 151 -14.33 6.86 -5.93
C SER A 151 -15.76 6.40 -5.62
N PHE A 152 -16.72 6.80 -6.43
CA PHE A 152 -18.12 6.36 -6.28
C PHE A 152 -18.32 4.87 -6.59
N ASP A 153 -17.38 4.26 -7.31
CA ASP A 153 -17.45 2.85 -7.68
C ASP A 153 -16.88 1.93 -6.60
N ASP A 154 -15.85 2.39 -5.86
CA ASP A 154 -15.05 1.56 -4.96
C ASP A 154 -15.07 1.99 -3.49
N ASP A 155 -15.49 3.25 -3.20
CA ASP A 155 -15.40 3.80 -1.86
C ASP A 155 -16.77 3.86 -1.18
N VAL A 156 -16.77 3.67 0.13
CA VAL A 156 -17.93 3.83 0.99
C VAL A 156 -17.66 4.97 1.96
N ALA A 157 -18.58 5.94 2.02
CA ALA A 157 -18.51 7.01 3.01
C ALA A 157 -18.61 6.39 4.41
N ASN A 158 -17.53 6.47 5.17
CA ASN A 158 -17.41 5.83 6.47
C ASN A 158 -17.03 6.85 7.54
N TYR A 159 -17.93 7.09 8.48
CA TYR A 159 -17.65 8.01 9.58
C TYR A 159 -16.74 7.34 10.60
N THR A 160 -15.58 7.91 10.86
CA THR A 160 -14.55 7.30 11.71
C THR A 160 -14.20 8.08 12.98
N LYS A 161 -14.85 9.26 13.21
CA LYS A 161 -14.64 10.10 14.39
C LYS A 161 -15.94 10.24 15.17
N TYR A 162 -15.94 9.89 16.44
CA TYR A 162 -17.13 9.86 17.28
C TYR A 162 -16.92 10.64 18.57
N LEU A 163 -17.92 11.43 18.95
CA LEU A 163 -18.04 11.99 20.31
C LEU A 163 -18.90 11.03 21.13
N VAL A 164 -18.33 10.50 22.20
CA VAL A 164 -18.96 9.48 23.04
C VAL A 164 -19.21 10.04 24.44
N ASN A 165 -20.36 9.73 25.01
CA ASN A 165 -20.69 9.99 26.40
C ASN A 165 -21.31 8.73 27.03
N GLY A 166 -20.48 7.95 27.71
CA GLY A 166 -20.83 6.66 28.29
C GLY A 166 -20.58 5.50 27.32
N SER A 167 -21.53 5.12 26.47
CA SER A 167 -21.34 4.05 25.49
C SER A 167 -21.97 4.37 24.14
N LEU A 168 -21.34 3.88 23.06
CA LEU A 168 -21.82 4.04 21.69
C LEU A 168 -21.60 2.74 20.91
N ASN A 169 -22.63 2.34 20.13
CA ASN A 169 -22.52 1.25 19.16
C ASN A 169 -22.65 1.82 17.75
N PHE A 170 -21.78 1.42 16.85
CA PHE A 170 -21.78 1.83 15.45
C PHE A 170 -21.15 0.75 14.57
N GLN A 171 -21.07 1.00 13.28
CA GLN A 171 -20.44 0.09 12.32
C GLN A 171 -19.34 0.82 11.58
N LEU A 172 -18.22 0.12 11.35
CA LEU A 172 -17.15 0.54 10.46
C LEU A 172 -17.08 -0.40 9.26
N PHE A 173 -16.93 0.16 8.07
CA PHE A 173 -16.83 -0.60 6.85
C PHE A 173 -15.39 -0.61 6.35
N ASN A 174 -14.81 -1.79 6.18
CA ASN A 174 -13.53 -1.98 5.51
C ASN A 174 -13.80 -2.41 4.06
N ALA A 175 -13.63 -1.49 3.10
CA ALA A 175 -13.79 -1.75 1.67
C ALA A 175 -12.56 -2.44 1.04
N GLY A 176 -11.54 -2.75 1.83
CA GLY A 176 -10.35 -3.45 1.37
C GLY A 176 -10.56 -4.96 1.23
N SER A 177 -9.58 -5.60 0.59
CA SER A 177 -9.57 -7.06 0.38
C SER A 177 -9.06 -7.85 1.58
N VAL A 178 -8.50 -7.18 2.58
CA VAL A 178 -7.86 -7.81 3.73
C VAL A 178 -8.25 -7.16 5.04
N THR A 179 -8.01 -7.88 6.14
CA THR A 179 -8.16 -7.37 7.50
C THR A 179 -7.11 -6.28 7.77
N VAL A 180 -7.57 -5.11 8.21
CA VAL A 180 -6.72 -3.98 8.57
C VAL A 180 -6.71 -3.75 10.07
N LYS A 181 -5.62 -3.20 10.60
CA LYS A 181 -5.49 -2.82 12.00
C LYS A 181 -5.57 -1.30 12.09
N PRO A 182 -6.67 -0.73 12.58
CA PRO A 182 -6.79 0.71 12.70
C PRO A 182 -5.88 1.26 13.80
N GLU A 183 -5.37 2.45 13.59
CA GLU A 183 -4.81 3.28 14.63
C GLU A 183 -5.97 3.96 15.36
N ILE A 184 -6.01 3.81 16.68
CA ILE A 184 -7.04 4.39 17.54
C ILE A 184 -6.47 5.64 18.18
N ILE A 185 -7.14 6.76 17.96
CA ILE A 185 -6.77 8.07 18.51
C ILE A 185 -7.87 8.49 19.47
N VAL A 186 -7.52 8.69 20.74
CA VAL A 186 -8.46 9.01 21.81
C VAL A 186 -7.93 10.18 22.67
N ASP A 187 -8.82 11.03 23.16
CA ASP A 187 -8.51 12.13 24.07
C ASP A 187 -8.63 11.75 25.55
N SER A 188 -9.25 10.62 25.85
CA SER A 188 -9.44 10.08 27.19
C SER A 188 -9.38 8.55 27.15
N ARG A 189 -9.60 7.90 28.29
CA ARG A 189 -9.63 6.42 28.36
C ARG A 189 -10.89 5.87 27.71
N PHE A 190 -10.71 4.91 26.80
CA PHE A 190 -11.78 4.18 26.13
C PHE A 190 -11.58 2.67 26.19
N SER A 191 -12.68 1.93 26.32
CA SER A 191 -12.77 0.50 26.04
C SER A 191 -13.39 0.31 24.64
N VAL A 192 -12.73 -0.43 23.77
CA VAL A 192 -13.15 -0.65 22.38
C VAL A 192 -13.32 -2.14 22.15
N LYS A 193 -14.52 -2.53 21.72
CA LYS A 193 -14.83 -3.89 21.29
C LYS A 193 -15.21 -3.89 19.81
N VAL A 194 -14.59 -4.77 19.03
CA VAL A 194 -14.88 -4.96 17.60
C VAL A 194 -15.41 -6.37 17.39
N ASN A 195 -16.58 -6.48 16.78
CA ASN A 195 -17.30 -7.73 16.55
C ASN A 195 -17.47 -8.53 17.87
N ASP A 196 -17.11 -9.81 17.84
CA ASP A 196 -17.20 -10.70 19.01
C ASP A 196 -15.90 -10.84 19.80
N GLU A 197 -14.85 -10.04 19.45
CA GLU A 197 -13.57 -10.05 20.13
C GLU A 197 -13.66 -9.44 21.53
N ASP A 198 -12.69 -9.72 22.39
CA ASP A 198 -12.63 -9.12 23.72
C ASP A 198 -12.35 -7.59 23.65
N PRO A 199 -12.88 -6.80 24.60
CA PRO A 199 -12.67 -5.37 24.60
C PRO A 199 -11.23 -5.01 24.96
N ILE A 200 -10.66 -4.03 24.24
CA ILE A 200 -9.30 -3.53 24.45
C ILE A 200 -9.39 -2.10 25.00
N VAL A 201 -8.55 -1.82 26.01
CA VAL A 201 -8.51 -0.50 26.65
C VAL A 201 -7.40 0.35 26.01
N PHE A 202 -7.78 1.58 25.65
CA PHE A 202 -6.90 2.62 25.12
C PHE A 202 -6.85 3.79 26.12
N GLU A 203 -5.67 4.21 26.50
CA GLU A 203 -5.43 5.45 27.24
C GLU A 203 -5.26 6.61 26.25
N ALA A 204 -5.43 7.86 26.71
CA ALA A 204 -5.32 9.05 25.88
C ALA A 204 -4.05 9.06 25.01
N GLY A 205 -4.21 9.36 23.72
CA GLY A 205 -3.15 9.34 22.73
C GLY A 205 -3.53 8.60 21.46
N SER A 206 -2.52 8.16 20.72
CA SER A 206 -2.66 7.37 19.49
C SER A 206 -1.95 6.03 19.66
N LYS A 207 -2.65 4.95 19.38
CA LYS A 207 -2.12 3.58 19.48
C LYS A 207 -2.75 2.65 18.45
N GLN A 208 -1.92 1.78 17.86
CA GLN A 208 -2.38 0.61 17.12
C GLN A 208 -2.21 -0.62 18.00
N ASP A 209 -3.27 -1.41 18.16
CA ASP A 209 -3.21 -2.66 18.92
C ASP A 209 -3.16 -3.87 18.01
N TYR A 210 -2.41 -4.91 18.42
CA TYR A 210 -2.22 -6.10 17.60
C TYR A 210 -3.51 -6.91 17.44
N TYR A 211 -4.33 -6.97 18.47
CA TYR A 211 -5.55 -7.77 18.50
C TYR A 211 -6.79 -7.03 17.96
N LEU A 212 -6.75 -5.71 17.85
CA LEU A 212 -7.86 -4.94 17.28
C LEU A 212 -7.76 -4.90 15.76
N SER A 213 -8.76 -5.48 15.09
CA SER A 213 -8.76 -5.59 13.63
C SER A 213 -10.15 -5.40 13.03
N LEU A 214 -10.18 -4.85 11.81
CA LEU A 214 -11.38 -4.69 10.98
C LEU A 214 -11.30 -5.66 9.81
N LYS A 215 -12.18 -6.65 9.78
CA LYS A 215 -12.32 -7.62 8.68
C LYS A 215 -12.91 -6.91 7.44
N PRO A 216 -12.68 -7.42 6.22
CA PRO A 216 -13.38 -6.92 5.04
C PRO A 216 -14.90 -6.89 5.25
N GLY A 217 -15.54 -5.80 4.80
CA GLY A 217 -16.97 -5.58 4.99
C GLY A 217 -17.32 -4.85 6.28
N LEU A 218 -18.53 -5.08 6.80
CA LEU A 218 -19.07 -4.41 7.98
C LEU A 218 -18.53 -5.00 9.28
N ASN A 219 -18.04 -4.13 10.17
CA ASN A 219 -17.57 -4.46 11.50
C ASN A 219 -18.41 -3.74 12.53
N LYS A 220 -18.98 -4.47 13.49
CA LYS A 220 -19.72 -3.92 14.63
C LYS A 220 -18.71 -3.43 15.66
N VAL A 221 -18.85 -2.17 16.07
CA VAL A 221 -17.96 -1.56 17.05
C VAL A 221 -18.79 -1.06 18.23
N ARG A 222 -18.34 -1.40 19.42
CA ARG A 222 -18.84 -0.85 20.68
C ARG A 222 -17.71 -0.14 21.39
N VAL A 223 -17.94 1.10 21.77
CA VAL A 223 -17.00 1.89 22.56
C VAL A 223 -17.64 2.33 23.87
N GLU A 224 -16.83 2.34 24.93
CA GLU A 224 -17.24 2.81 26.26
C GLU A 224 -16.20 3.79 26.77
N GLY A 225 -16.65 4.99 27.16
CA GLY A 225 -15.81 6.10 27.61
C GLY A 225 -16.50 7.43 27.44
N THR A 226 -15.80 8.52 27.73
CA THR A 226 -16.32 9.89 27.53
C THR A 226 -15.24 10.73 26.88
N GLY A 227 -15.54 11.31 25.71
CA GLY A 227 -14.60 12.10 24.92
C GLY A 227 -14.70 11.78 23.44
N THR A 228 -13.61 12.02 22.72
CA THR A 228 -13.52 11.80 21.28
C THR A 228 -12.68 10.58 20.97
N ILE A 229 -13.18 9.70 20.10
CA ILE A 229 -12.45 8.56 19.55
C ILE A 229 -12.43 8.65 18.02
N LYS A 230 -11.26 8.41 17.41
CA LYS A 230 -11.08 8.35 15.96
C LYS A 230 -10.40 7.01 15.58
N PHE A 231 -10.92 6.39 14.53
CA PHE A 231 -10.37 5.20 13.90
C PHE A 231 -9.68 5.59 12.61
N HIS A 232 -8.37 5.41 12.54
CA HIS A 232 -7.57 5.77 11.38
C HIS A 232 -7.04 4.51 10.69
N TYR A 233 -7.49 4.24 9.49
CA TYR A 233 -7.08 3.10 8.68
C TYR A 233 -7.22 3.40 7.19
N GLN A 234 -6.53 2.62 6.37
CA GLN A 234 -6.53 2.74 4.92
C GLN A 234 -7.10 1.46 4.29
N LYS A 235 -7.70 1.62 3.14
CA LYS A 235 -8.14 0.53 2.28
C LYS A 235 -6.90 -0.17 1.69
N GLU A 236 -6.85 -1.49 1.84
CA GLU A 236 -5.83 -2.33 1.23
C GLU A 236 -6.46 -3.21 0.16
N VAL A 237 -5.98 -3.12 -1.08
CA VAL A 237 -6.52 -3.87 -2.21
C VAL A 237 -5.43 -4.67 -2.92
N MET A 238 -5.84 -5.80 -3.50
CA MET A 238 -4.97 -6.57 -4.37
C MET A 238 -4.96 -5.89 -5.74
N GLY A 239 -3.85 -5.25 -6.12
CA GLY A 239 -3.66 -4.60 -7.41
C GLY A 239 -2.91 -5.49 -8.41
#